data_cac5a036fba4aaef1cd87ca42aa181ab
#
_entry.id   cac5a036fba4aaef1cd87ca42aa181ab
#
_cell.length_a   1.000
_cell.length_b   1.000
_cell.length_c   1.000
_cell.angle_alpha   90.00
_cell.angle_beta   90.00
_cell.angle_gamma   90.00
#
_symmetry.space_group_name_H-M   'P 1'
#
loop_
_entity.id
_entity.type
_entity.pdbx_description
1 polymer ?
#
loop_
_entity_poly.entity_id
_entity_poly.type
_entity_poly.pdbx_seq_one_letter_code
_entity_poly.pdbx_strand_id
1 'polypeptide(L)'
;MPLTAEPDSDQLIIQRVLGGNRDAFRVLISRYSDPLYRHALCMTGSPDVAEDILQLSFIKAYQHLAEVRGRFDAWVFRIVANGCKDWLKNIRRSHLSYDEDDQPSAFATPAEELDRTELRSDLDVALGTLPSSLREAFVLKHVEGRSYEEMADLLGTTVGALKMRVHRAREALQALLEEKYA
;
A
#
# COMPACT_ATOMS: atom_id res chain seq x y z
N MET A 1 10.26 0.68 10.24
CA MET A 1 9.77 0.37 11.59
C MET A 1 8.70 -0.71 11.48
N PRO A 2 8.82 -1.87 12.17
CA PRO A 2 7.78 -2.87 12.13
C PRO A 2 6.49 -2.32 12.76
N LEU A 3 5.33 -2.67 12.17
CA LEU A 3 4.01 -2.48 12.79
C LEU A 3 3.84 -3.45 13.99
N THR A 4 4.73 -3.37 14.96
CA THR A 4 4.64 -4.13 16.20
C THR A 4 3.95 -3.26 17.25
N ALA A 5 2.66 -3.01 17.04
CA ALA A 5 1.82 -2.63 18.16
C ALA A 5 1.52 -3.89 18.95
N GLU A 6 1.65 -3.85 20.26
CA GLU A 6 1.29 -4.97 21.12
C GLU A 6 -0.18 -5.35 20.88
N PRO A 7 -0.47 -6.60 20.43
CA PRO A 7 -1.83 -6.97 20.05
C PRO A 7 -2.85 -6.74 21.16
N ASP A 8 -2.45 -6.88 22.41
CA ASP A 8 -3.32 -6.66 23.58
C ASP A 8 -3.76 -5.20 23.72
N SER A 9 -2.92 -4.22 23.31
CA SER A 9 -3.28 -2.81 23.41
C SER A 9 -4.32 -2.41 22.35
N ASP A 10 -4.30 -2.98 21.15
CA ASP A 10 -5.31 -2.72 20.13
C ASP A 10 -6.67 -3.31 20.50
N GLN A 11 -6.71 -4.51 21.04
CA GLN A 11 -7.95 -5.14 21.50
C GLN A 11 -8.63 -4.33 22.60
N LEU A 12 -7.85 -3.82 23.55
CA LEU A 12 -8.39 -2.95 24.61
C LEU A 12 -8.98 -1.65 24.04
N ILE A 13 -8.32 -1.06 23.04
CA ILE A 13 -8.82 0.14 22.37
C ILE A 13 -10.11 -0.19 21.63
N ILE A 14 -10.15 -1.30 20.88
CA ILE A 14 -11.35 -1.76 20.16
C ILE A 14 -12.52 -1.97 21.14
N GLN A 15 -12.29 -2.63 22.26
CA GLN A 15 -13.32 -2.82 23.28
C GLN A 15 -13.88 -1.50 23.83
N ARG A 16 -13.00 -0.51 24.07
CA ARG A 16 -13.42 0.83 24.50
C ARG A 16 -14.29 1.53 23.45
N VAL A 17 -13.92 1.43 22.17
CA VAL A 17 -14.70 2.01 21.07
C VAL A 17 -16.07 1.35 20.99
N LEU A 18 -16.13 0.02 21.01
CA LEU A 18 -17.36 -0.75 20.97
C LEU A 18 -18.24 -0.54 22.23
N GLY A 19 -17.61 -0.23 23.36
CA GLY A 19 -18.27 0.17 24.60
C GLY A 19 -18.79 1.62 24.63
N GLY A 20 -18.70 2.35 23.49
CA GLY A 20 -19.23 3.71 23.33
C GLY A 20 -18.23 4.85 23.39
N ASN A 21 -16.96 4.59 23.75
CA ASN A 21 -15.89 5.61 23.73
C ASN A 21 -15.34 5.75 22.29
N ARG A 22 -16.05 6.51 21.45
CA ARG A 22 -15.68 6.73 20.04
C ARG A 22 -14.30 7.39 19.86
N ASP A 23 -13.93 8.28 20.81
CA ASP A 23 -12.64 8.98 20.75
C ASP A 23 -11.44 8.05 20.89
N ALA A 24 -11.59 6.88 21.51
CA ALA A 24 -10.53 5.90 21.61
C ALA A 24 -10.05 5.41 20.22
N PHE A 25 -10.88 5.48 19.17
CA PHE A 25 -10.49 5.09 17.81
C PHE A 25 -9.36 5.96 17.23
N ARG A 26 -9.24 7.21 17.68
CA ARG A 26 -8.14 8.11 17.28
C ARG A 26 -6.76 7.54 17.60
N VAL A 27 -6.66 6.72 18.64
CA VAL A 27 -5.38 6.05 18.99
C VAL A 27 -4.98 5.06 17.90
N LEU A 28 -5.92 4.30 17.35
CA LEU A 28 -5.67 3.40 16.22
C LEU A 28 -5.31 4.19 14.96
N ILE A 29 -6.03 5.27 14.67
CA ILE A 29 -5.70 6.15 13.53
C ILE A 29 -4.26 6.65 13.68
N SER A 30 -3.91 7.28 14.81
CA SER A 30 -2.56 7.84 15.04
C SER A 30 -1.46 6.78 14.94
N ARG A 31 -1.74 5.55 15.39
CA ARG A 31 -0.76 4.46 15.37
C ARG A 31 -0.49 3.93 13.96
N TYR A 32 -1.51 3.88 13.10
CA TYR A 32 -1.44 3.20 11.83
C TYR A 32 -1.43 4.12 10.61
N SER A 33 -1.72 5.43 10.75
CA SER A 33 -1.79 6.36 9.62
C SER A 33 -0.50 6.41 8.81
N ASP A 34 0.64 6.66 9.45
CA ASP A 34 1.91 6.85 8.75
C ASP A 34 2.35 5.62 7.92
N PRO A 35 2.37 4.40 8.49
CA PRO A 35 2.77 3.23 7.71
C PRO A 35 1.76 2.89 6.60
N LEU A 36 0.45 3.06 6.84
CA LEU A 36 -0.58 2.80 5.84
C LEU A 36 -0.55 3.85 4.72
N TYR A 37 -0.35 5.13 5.05
CA TYR A 37 -0.18 6.20 4.07
C TYR A 37 1.02 5.95 3.15
N ARG A 38 2.18 5.61 3.73
CA ARG A 38 3.39 5.28 2.95
C ARG A 38 3.15 4.12 1.99
N HIS A 39 2.47 3.07 2.46
CA HIS A 39 2.09 1.96 1.59
C HIS A 39 1.18 2.43 0.43
N ALA A 40 0.11 3.18 0.75
CA ALA A 40 -0.81 3.70 -0.25
C ALA A 40 -0.11 4.62 -1.26
N LEU A 41 0.80 5.49 -0.79
CA LEU A 41 1.61 6.36 -1.64
C LEU A 41 2.51 5.55 -2.60
N CYS A 42 3.22 4.55 -2.11
CA CYS A 42 4.04 3.67 -2.96
C CYS A 42 3.19 2.86 -3.97
N MET A 43 1.95 2.54 -3.62
CA MET A 43 1.04 1.80 -4.51
C MET A 43 0.40 2.70 -5.57
N THR A 44 0.04 3.92 -5.23
CA THR A 44 -0.72 4.83 -6.11
C THR A 44 0.15 5.86 -6.82
N GLY A 45 1.27 6.25 -6.20
CA GLY A 45 2.14 7.33 -6.67
C GLY A 45 1.56 8.74 -6.54
N SER A 46 0.39 8.89 -5.94
CA SER A 46 -0.31 10.15 -5.78
C SER A 46 -0.61 10.41 -4.30
N PRO A 47 -0.09 11.51 -3.73
CA PRO A 47 -0.37 11.90 -2.35
C PRO A 47 -1.87 12.06 -2.05
N ASP A 48 -2.58 12.73 -2.94
CA ASP A 48 -4.02 12.99 -2.77
C ASP A 48 -4.83 11.69 -2.78
N VAL A 49 -4.52 10.79 -3.70
CA VAL A 49 -5.17 9.47 -3.79
C VAL A 49 -4.83 8.61 -2.57
N ALA A 50 -3.57 8.65 -2.13
CA ALA A 50 -3.15 7.89 -0.95
C ALA A 50 -3.88 8.36 0.31
N GLU A 51 -4.08 9.68 0.46
CA GLU A 51 -4.83 10.26 1.56
C GLU A 51 -6.32 9.88 1.51
N ASP A 52 -6.94 9.98 0.34
CA ASP A 52 -8.34 9.58 0.14
C ASP A 52 -8.56 8.09 0.46
N ILE A 53 -7.68 7.21 -0.01
CA ILE A 53 -7.75 5.78 0.28
C ILE A 53 -7.61 5.54 1.78
N LEU A 54 -6.66 6.23 2.44
CA LEU A 54 -6.44 6.10 3.87
C LEU A 54 -7.67 6.53 4.67
N GLN A 55 -8.23 7.71 4.36
CA GLN A 55 -9.43 8.23 5.03
C GLN A 55 -10.62 7.28 4.88
N LEU A 56 -10.92 6.85 3.64
CA LEU A 56 -11.99 5.90 3.37
C LEU A 56 -11.77 4.56 4.07
N SER A 57 -10.52 4.11 4.17
CA SER A 57 -10.15 2.87 4.85
C SER A 57 -10.40 2.95 6.35
N PHE A 58 -10.08 4.06 7.00
CA PHE A 58 -10.38 4.24 8.42
C PHE A 58 -11.88 4.39 8.69
N ILE A 59 -12.64 5.02 7.80
CA ILE A 59 -14.11 5.06 7.89
C ILE A 59 -14.68 3.64 7.84
N LYS A 60 -14.25 2.83 6.86
CA LYS A 60 -14.66 1.42 6.76
C LYS A 60 -14.23 0.62 7.98
N ALA A 61 -12.99 0.82 8.44
CA ALA A 61 -12.48 0.15 9.64
C ALA A 61 -13.32 0.49 10.88
N TYR A 62 -13.71 1.73 11.05
CA TYR A 62 -14.58 2.13 12.15
C TYR A 62 -15.99 1.49 12.05
N GLN A 63 -16.60 1.49 10.86
CA GLN A 63 -17.93 0.93 10.62
C GLN A 63 -17.99 -0.59 10.87
N HIS A 64 -16.90 -1.30 10.54
CA HIS A 64 -16.81 -2.76 10.66
C HIS A 64 -15.92 -3.23 11.83
N LEU A 65 -15.66 -2.35 12.81
CA LEU A 65 -14.75 -2.63 13.92
C LEU A 65 -15.14 -3.88 14.73
N ALA A 66 -16.44 -4.15 14.86
CA ALA A 66 -16.95 -5.33 15.54
C ALA A 66 -16.64 -6.66 14.81
N GLU A 67 -16.31 -6.60 13.52
CA GLU A 67 -16.01 -7.76 12.69
C GLU A 67 -14.54 -8.18 12.75
N VAL A 68 -13.67 -7.40 13.41
CA VAL A 68 -12.24 -7.69 13.51
C VAL A 68 -12.03 -9.05 14.16
N ARG A 69 -11.34 -9.94 13.46
CA ARG A 69 -10.91 -11.24 13.96
C ARG A 69 -9.38 -11.31 13.89
N GLY A 70 -8.74 -11.43 15.03
CA GLY A 70 -7.28 -11.45 15.13
C GLY A 70 -6.66 -10.06 15.20
N ARG A 71 -5.56 -9.85 14.52
CA ARG A 71 -4.74 -8.62 14.58
C ARG A 71 -5.37 -7.48 13.79
N PHE A 72 -5.56 -6.33 14.45
CA PHE A 72 -6.13 -5.13 13.83
C PHE A 72 -5.23 -4.57 12.71
N ASP A 73 -3.91 -4.54 12.93
CA ASP A 73 -2.95 -4.04 11.95
C ASP A 73 -3.03 -4.79 10.60
N ALA A 74 -3.07 -6.11 10.62
CA ALA A 74 -3.21 -6.92 9.42
C ALA A 74 -4.60 -6.72 8.76
N TRP A 75 -5.63 -6.51 9.56
CA TRP A 75 -6.98 -6.32 9.05
C TRP A 75 -7.16 -4.95 8.39
N VAL A 76 -6.72 -3.85 9.03
CA VAL A 76 -6.79 -2.51 8.44
C VAL A 76 -5.87 -2.36 7.23
N PHE A 77 -4.69 -3.00 7.27
CA PHE A 77 -3.80 -3.06 6.11
C PHE A 77 -4.49 -3.64 4.87
N ARG A 78 -5.23 -4.76 5.03
CA ARG A 78 -5.98 -5.36 3.91
C ARG A 78 -7.04 -4.41 3.34
N ILE A 79 -7.69 -3.59 4.17
CA ILE A 79 -8.66 -2.58 3.70
C ILE A 79 -7.95 -1.56 2.81
N VAL A 80 -6.80 -1.02 3.23
CA VAL A 80 -6.00 -0.06 2.47
C VAL A 80 -5.47 -0.69 1.17
N ALA A 81 -4.86 -1.87 1.26
CA ALA A 81 -4.30 -2.59 0.13
C ALA A 81 -5.37 -2.89 -0.94
N ASN A 82 -6.58 -3.27 -0.52
CA ASN A 82 -7.70 -3.46 -1.43
C ASN A 82 -8.14 -2.12 -2.06
N GLY A 83 -8.20 -1.04 -1.30
CA GLY A 83 -8.48 0.31 -1.82
C GLY A 83 -7.50 0.73 -2.92
N CYS A 84 -6.21 0.50 -2.70
CA CYS A 84 -5.17 0.76 -3.71
C CYS A 84 -5.37 -0.10 -4.98
N LYS A 85 -5.67 -1.39 -4.83
CA LYS A 85 -5.90 -2.29 -5.97
C LYS A 85 -7.15 -1.90 -6.76
N ASP A 86 -8.22 -1.52 -6.07
CA ASP A 86 -9.47 -1.11 -6.72
C ASP A 86 -9.26 0.19 -7.50
N TRP A 87 -8.53 1.15 -6.94
CA TRP A 87 -8.18 2.39 -7.63
C TRP A 87 -7.33 2.11 -8.89
N LEU A 88 -6.27 1.30 -8.79
CA LEU A 88 -5.44 0.90 -9.92
C LEU A 88 -6.22 0.18 -11.02
N LYS A 89 -7.20 -0.66 -10.62
CA LYS A 89 -8.07 -1.35 -11.56
C LYS A 89 -9.02 -0.38 -12.28
N ASN A 90 -9.52 0.62 -11.58
CA ASN A 90 -10.42 1.62 -12.15
C ASN A 90 -9.69 2.52 -13.16
N ILE A 91 -8.46 2.95 -12.87
CA ILE A 91 -7.63 3.69 -13.82
C ILE A 91 -7.39 2.88 -15.09
N ARG A 92 -6.98 1.63 -14.97
CA ARG A 92 -6.76 0.77 -16.16
C ARG A 92 -8.03 0.61 -17.00
N ARG A 93 -9.21 0.56 -16.38
CA ARG A 93 -10.48 0.51 -17.10
C ARG A 93 -10.80 1.81 -17.82
N SER A 94 -10.52 2.96 -17.20
CA SER A 94 -10.72 4.27 -17.83
C SER A 94 -9.83 4.42 -19.06
N HIS A 95 -8.57 4.00 -18.98
CA HIS A 95 -7.64 4.05 -20.11
C HIS A 95 -8.00 3.07 -21.26
N LEU A 96 -8.69 1.99 -20.97
CA LEU A 96 -9.21 1.08 -22.02
C LEU A 96 -10.48 1.62 -22.72
N SER A 97 -11.10 2.65 -22.15
CA SER A 97 -12.32 3.29 -22.70
C SER A 97 -12.05 4.57 -23.48
N TYR A 98 -10.85 5.11 -23.45
CA TYR A 98 -10.44 6.32 -24.18
C TYR A 98 -9.23 6.00 -25.04
N ASP A 99 -9.36 6.32 -26.36
CA ASP A 99 -8.32 6.12 -27.37
C ASP A 99 -7.01 6.83 -27.03
N GLU A 100 -5.95 6.13 -27.22
CA GLU A 100 -4.56 6.29 -27.66
C GLU A 100 -3.74 7.57 -27.35
N ASP A 101 -4.14 8.58 -26.59
CA ASP A 101 -3.27 9.78 -26.47
C ASP A 101 -3.01 10.32 -25.05
N ASP A 102 -3.40 9.63 -24.00
CA ASP A 102 -3.07 10.07 -22.62
C ASP A 102 -2.26 8.98 -21.90
N GLN A 103 -0.94 9.12 -22.00
CA GLN A 103 -0.06 8.36 -21.08
C GLN A 103 -0.43 8.73 -19.64
N PRO A 104 -0.59 7.76 -18.74
CA PRO A 104 -0.90 8.08 -17.36
C PRO A 104 0.23 8.95 -16.82
N SER A 105 -0.09 10.20 -16.51
CA SER A 105 0.74 11.06 -15.68
C SER A 105 0.76 10.45 -14.28
N ALA A 106 1.47 9.34 -14.16
CA ALA A 106 1.76 8.74 -12.89
C ALA A 106 2.95 9.50 -12.32
N PHE A 107 2.83 9.87 -11.07
CA PHE A 107 3.94 10.32 -10.24
C PHE A 107 4.46 11.74 -10.47
N ALA A 108 3.64 12.76 -10.14
CA ALA A 108 4.16 14.08 -9.84
C ALA A 108 4.68 14.07 -8.38
N THR A 109 5.98 13.94 -8.19
CA THR A 109 6.65 14.31 -6.94
C THR A 109 7.10 15.75 -7.03
N PRO A 110 6.90 16.58 -5.96
CA PRO A 110 7.51 17.91 -5.90
C PRO A 110 9.04 17.81 -5.91
N ALA A 111 9.66 18.62 -6.74
CA ALA A 111 11.10 18.69 -6.91
C ALA A 111 11.80 19.23 -5.66
N GLU A 112 12.54 18.36 -4.97
CA GLU A 112 13.67 18.80 -4.12
C GLU A 112 14.73 17.68 -4.06
N GLU A 113 15.95 18.04 -4.54
CA GLU A 113 17.21 17.28 -4.62
C GLU A 113 17.51 16.57 -5.95
N LEU A 114 18.28 17.27 -6.78
CA LEU A 114 18.47 17.01 -8.21
C LEU A 114 19.16 15.69 -8.63
N ASP A 115 19.84 14.95 -7.77
CA ASP A 115 20.66 13.79 -8.19
C ASP A 115 20.12 12.45 -7.65
N ARG A 116 19.34 12.47 -6.58
CA ARG A 116 18.59 11.32 -6.07
C ARG A 116 17.20 11.21 -6.70
N THR A 117 16.75 12.27 -7.34
CA THR A 117 15.39 12.47 -7.86
C THR A 117 15.16 11.73 -9.17
N GLU A 118 16.14 11.67 -10.08
CA GLU A 118 15.93 10.98 -11.36
C GLU A 118 15.77 9.48 -11.18
N LEU A 119 16.70 8.83 -10.46
CA LEU A 119 16.61 7.39 -10.21
C LEU A 119 15.38 7.00 -9.40
N ARG A 120 14.97 7.84 -8.46
CA ARG A 120 13.75 7.63 -7.66
C ARG A 120 12.50 7.80 -8.51
N SER A 121 12.45 8.84 -9.34
CA SER A 121 11.38 9.07 -10.31
C SER A 121 11.26 7.90 -11.29
N ASP A 122 12.39 7.40 -11.78
CA ASP A 122 12.44 6.27 -12.69
C ASP A 122 11.95 4.97 -12.05
N LEU A 123 12.31 4.75 -10.80
CA LEU A 123 11.81 3.61 -10.05
C LEU A 123 10.30 3.71 -9.81
N ASP A 124 9.79 4.90 -9.48
CA ASP A 124 8.36 5.14 -9.28
C ASP A 124 7.58 4.90 -10.58
N VAL A 125 8.08 5.38 -11.71
CA VAL A 125 7.52 5.10 -13.04
C VAL A 125 7.55 3.61 -13.35
N ALA A 126 8.69 2.95 -13.14
CA ALA A 126 8.83 1.52 -13.38
C ALA A 126 7.90 0.68 -12.47
N LEU A 127 7.78 1.05 -11.19
CA LEU A 127 6.80 0.45 -10.27
C LEU A 127 5.37 0.65 -10.79
N GLY A 128 5.09 1.81 -11.41
CA GLY A 128 3.81 2.13 -12.03
C GLY A 128 3.38 1.13 -13.10
N THR A 129 4.30 0.57 -13.85
CA THR A 129 4.02 -0.40 -14.92
C THR A 129 3.73 -1.81 -14.42
N LEU A 130 4.17 -2.15 -13.21
CA LEU A 130 3.98 -3.49 -12.66
C LEU A 130 2.49 -3.82 -12.42
N PRO A 131 2.08 -5.07 -12.61
CA PRO A 131 0.82 -5.57 -12.06
C PRO A 131 0.72 -5.29 -10.56
N SER A 132 -0.45 -4.87 -10.07
CA SER A 132 -0.64 -4.44 -8.68
C SER A 132 -0.14 -5.45 -7.63
N SER A 133 -0.31 -6.75 -7.89
CA SER A 133 0.15 -7.80 -6.98
C SER A 133 1.68 -7.97 -6.94
N LEU A 134 2.38 -7.65 -8.02
CA LEU A 134 3.85 -7.66 -8.08
C LEU A 134 4.40 -6.40 -7.41
N ARG A 135 3.80 -5.23 -7.70
CA ARG A 135 4.14 -3.96 -7.04
C ARG A 135 3.99 -4.07 -5.52
N GLU A 136 2.84 -4.57 -5.03
CA GLU A 136 2.58 -4.76 -3.61
C GLU A 136 3.63 -5.65 -2.94
N ALA A 137 3.96 -6.80 -3.56
CA ALA A 137 4.98 -7.69 -3.01
C ALA A 137 6.38 -7.04 -2.99
N PHE A 138 6.73 -6.27 -4.02
CA PHE A 138 7.99 -5.55 -4.09
C PHE A 138 8.07 -4.44 -3.02
N VAL A 139 7.04 -3.62 -2.90
CA VAL A 139 6.96 -2.53 -1.92
C VAL A 139 7.09 -3.08 -0.51
N LEU A 140 6.30 -4.09 -0.14
CA LEU A 140 6.38 -4.70 1.18
C LEU A 140 7.78 -5.26 1.49
N LYS A 141 8.42 -5.90 0.52
CA LYS A 141 9.73 -6.54 0.73
C LYS A 141 10.89 -5.55 0.75
N HIS A 142 10.95 -4.65 -0.23
CA HIS A 142 12.14 -3.83 -0.48
C HIS A 142 12.01 -2.39 0.05
N VAL A 143 10.80 -1.83 0.10
CA VAL A 143 10.56 -0.49 0.64
C VAL A 143 10.24 -0.53 2.12
N GLU A 144 9.37 -1.45 2.54
CA GLU A 144 8.96 -1.57 3.94
C GLU A 144 9.81 -2.56 4.76
N GLY A 145 10.65 -3.38 4.11
CA GLY A 145 11.56 -4.29 4.77
C GLY A 145 10.89 -5.49 5.49
N ARG A 146 9.68 -5.89 5.05
CA ARG A 146 8.92 -6.98 5.69
C ARG A 146 9.57 -8.33 5.46
N SER A 147 9.43 -9.23 6.43
CA SER A 147 9.70 -10.65 6.23
C SER A 147 8.62 -11.29 5.34
N TYR A 148 8.92 -12.41 4.69
CA TYR A 148 7.92 -13.10 3.87
C TYR A 148 6.77 -13.66 4.72
N GLU A 149 7.03 -13.99 5.97
CA GLU A 149 6.05 -14.46 6.94
C GLU A 149 5.08 -13.34 7.29
N GLU A 150 5.57 -12.13 7.62
CA GLU A 150 4.73 -10.95 7.85
C GLU A 150 3.90 -10.59 6.62
N MET A 151 4.50 -10.65 5.43
CA MET A 151 3.77 -10.41 4.18
C MET A 151 2.66 -11.45 3.95
N ALA A 152 2.92 -12.72 4.28
CA ALA A 152 1.93 -13.78 4.15
C ALA A 152 0.73 -13.55 5.06
N ASP A 153 0.98 -13.13 6.30
CA ASP A 153 -0.07 -12.76 7.26
C ASP A 153 -0.86 -11.53 6.80
N LEU A 154 -0.17 -10.50 6.32
CA LEU A 154 -0.80 -9.27 5.85
C LEU A 154 -1.68 -9.50 4.63
N LEU A 155 -1.20 -10.27 3.65
CA LEU A 155 -1.86 -10.46 2.36
C LEU A 155 -2.76 -11.69 2.29
N GLY A 156 -2.76 -12.54 3.32
CA GLY A 156 -3.52 -13.78 3.34
C GLY A 156 -3.11 -14.76 2.23
N THR A 157 -1.79 -14.89 1.98
CA THR A 157 -1.22 -15.75 0.93
C THR A 157 -0.04 -16.55 1.45
N THR A 158 0.58 -17.38 0.62
CA THR A 158 1.70 -18.21 1.04
C THR A 158 3.05 -17.54 0.82
N VAL A 159 4.03 -17.87 1.66
CA VAL A 159 5.43 -17.42 1.53
C VAL A 159 5.99 -17.77 0.14
N GLY A 160 5.68 -18.97 -0.38
CA GLY A 160 6.12 -19.41 -1.72
C GLY A 160 5.59 -18.49 -2.82
N ALA A 161 4.29 -18.15 -2.78
CA ALA A 161 3.68 -17.25 -3.75
C ALA A 161 4.31 -15.84 -3.69
N LEU A 162 4.65 -15.35 -2.50
CA LEU A 162 5.28 -14.05 -2.31
C LEU A 162 6.71 -14.01 -2.84
N LYS A 163 7.51 -15.05 -2.59
CA LYS A 163 8.85 -15.17 -3.16
C LYS A 163 8.81 -15.08 -4.68
N MET A 164 7.85 -15.78 -5.32
CA MET A 164 7.67 -15.72 -6.76
C MET A 164 7.22 -14.34 -7.26
N ARG A 165 6.32 -13.67 -6.54
CA ARG A 165 5.88 -12.31 -6.90
C ARG A 165 7.04 -11.31 -6.81
N VAL A 166 7.82 -11.35 -5.73
CA VAL A 166 9.00 -10.47 -5.56
C VAL A 166 10.04 -10.74 -6.65
N HIS A 167 10.29 -12.02 -6.98
CA HIS A 167 11.22 -12.38 -8.05
C HIS A 167 10.78 -11.80 -9.38
N ARG A 168 9.54 -12.04 -9.80
CA ARG A 168 8.97 -11.51 -11.06
C ARG A 168 8.95 -9.98 -11.09
N ALA A 169 8.67 -9.33 -9.96
CA ALA A 169 8.73 -7.89 -9.88
C ALA A 169 10.14 -7.36 -10.13
N ARG A 170 11.17 -8.01 -9.55
CA ARG A 170 12.58 -7.63 -9.76
C ARG A 170 13.01 -7.82 -11.21
N GLU A 171 12.67 -8.95 -11.84
CA GLU A 171 12.98 -9.23 -13.25
C GLU A 171 12.34 -8.16 -14.16
N ALA A 172 11.07 -7.83 -13.94
CA ALA A 172 10.38 -6.82 -14.72
C ALA A 172 10.98 -5.41 -14.54
N LEU A 173 11.32 -5.02 -13.30
CA LEU A 173 11.96 -3.73 -13.02
C LEU A 173 13.37 -3.66 -13.61
N GLN A 174 14.14 -4.74 -13.52
CA GLN A 174 15.48 -4.81 -14.11
C GLN A 174 15.43 -4.63 -15.62
N ALA A 175 14.53 -5.32 -16.32
CA ALA A 175 14.37 -5.20 -17.77
C ALA A 175 14.02 -3.75 -18.20
N LEU A 176 13.11 -3.08 -17.46
CA LEU A 176 12.72 -1.70 -17.74
C LEU A 176 13.86 -0.70 -17.52
N LEU A 177 14.65 -0.90 -16.46
CA LEU A 177 15.79 -0.01 -16.17
C LEU A 177 16.96 -0.26 -17.13
N GLU A 178 17.24 -1.50 -17.52
CA GLU A 178 18.26 -1.81 -18.53
C GLU A 178 17.91 -1.19 -19.88
N GLU A 179 16.66 -1.24 -20.31
CA GLU A 179 16.22 -0.61 -21.56
C GLU A 179 16.39 0.92 -21.54
N LYS A 180 16.22 1.55 -20.37
CA LYS A 180 16.36 3.01 -20.23
C LYS A 180 17.81 3.47 -20.17
N TYR A 181 18.74 2.65 -19.65
CA TYR A 181 20.12 3.03 -19.40
C TYR A 181 21.12 2.32 -20.34
N ALA A 182 20.67 1.56 -21.34
CA ALA A 182 21.47 0.96 -22.40
C ALA A 182 21.71 1.95 -23.56
#